data_be6d47b91ff21f627d597acb70e664e0
#
_entry.id   be6d47b91ff21f627d597acb70e664e0
#
_cell.length_a   1.000
_cell.length_b   1.000
_cell.length_c   1.000
_cell.angle_alpha   90.00
_cell.angle_beta   90.00
_cell.angle_gamma   90.00
#
_symmetry.space_group_name_H-M   'P 1'
#
loop_
_entity.id
_entity.type
_entity.pdbx_description
1 polymer ?
#
loop_
_entity_poly.entity_id
_entity_poly.type
_entity_poly.pdbx_seq_one_letter_code
_entity_poly.pdbx_strand_id
1 'polypeptide(L)'
;MRPGATAADVARAENDVFRKYGLGDYTTSKWTRVRGHGLGLFCDSKPHLLEDVGTPLTPGMALIVHPNTYHPEVGYIVLGDAVVVTESGAEVLCKTPRELFEVTA
;
A
#
# COMPACT_ATOMS: atom_id res chain seq x y z
N MET A 1 -6.54 5.24 5.90
CA MET A 1 -7.31 3.98 5.99
C MET A 1 -8.23 4.05 7.18
N ARG A 2 -9.50 3.66 7.06
CA ARG A 2 -10.50 3.71 8.14
C ARG A 2 -11.64 2.73 7.83
N PRO A 3 -12.42 2.30 8.81
CA PRO A 3 -13.62 1.50 8.58
C PRO A 3 -14.58 2.16 7.59
N GLY A 4 -15.17 1.37 6.71
CA GLY A 4 -16.08 1.84 5.67
C GLY A 4 -15.43 2.42 4.42
N ALA A 5 -14.13 2.75 4.45
CA ALA A 5 -13.37 2.94 3.22
C ALA A 5 -13.20 1.61 2.49
N THR A 6 -13.01 1.65 1.17
CA THR A 6 -12.80 0.44 0.37
C THR A 6 -11.32 0.21 0.08
N ALA A 7 -10.97 -1.00 -0.35
CA ALA A 7 -9.64 -1.30 -0.88
C ALA A 7 -9.26 -0.36 -2.04
N ALA A 8 -10.24 -0.01 -2.88
CA ALA A 8 -10.06 0.95 -3.97
C ALA A 8 -9.71 2.37 -3.48
N ASP A 9 -10.32 2.82 -2.38
CA ASP A 9 -10.02 4.15 -1.83
C ASP A 9 -8.58 4.23 -1.32
N VAL A 10 -8.08 3.16 -0.71
CA VAL A 10 -6.68 3.09 -0.25
C VAL A 10 -5.74 3.10 -1.45
N ALA A 11 -5.95 2.22 -2.42
CA ALA A 11 -5.13 2.15 -3.64
C ALA A 11 -5.12 3.47 -4.40
N ARG A 12 -6.27 4.15 -4.49
CA ARG A 12 -6.39 5.46 -5.14
C ARG A 12 -5.57 6.52 -4.41
N ALA A 13 -5.66 6.57 -3.08
CA ALA A 13 -4.89 7.51 -2.28
C ALA A 13 -3.37 7.35 -2.48
N GLU A 14 -2.87 6.12 -2.57
CA GLU A 14 -1.46 5.83 -2.86
C GLU A 14 -1.09 6.23 -4.30
N ASN A 15 -1.90 5.86 -5.27
CA ASN A 15 -1.67 6.19 -6.67
C ASN A 15 -1.72 7.70 -6.94
N ASP A 16 -2.54 8.44 -6.22
CA ASP A 16 -2.61 9.91 -6.33
C ASP A 16 -1.31 10.57 -5.87
N VAL A 17 -0.60 9.99 -4.90
CA VAL A 17 0.75 10.44 -4.55
C VAL A 17 1.71 10.21 -5.71
N PHE A 18 1.72 9.04 -6.33
CA PHE A 18 2.55 8.77 -7.51
C PHE A 18 2.23 9.70 -8.67
N ARG A 19 0.95 9.93 -8.96
CA ARG A 19 0.50 10.87 -10.00
C ARG A 19 0.98 12.30 -9.73
N LYS A 20 0.90 12.74 -8.46
CA LYS A 20 1.36 14.06 -8.03
C LYS A 20 2.87 14.27 -8.29
N TYR A 21 3.67 13.22 -8.18
CA TYR A 21 5.12 13.27 -8.42
C TYR A 21 5.53 12.85 -9.84
N GLY A 22 4.60 12.79 -10.79
CA GLY A 22 4.90 12.49 -12.18
C GLY A 22 5.14 11.00 -12.48
N LEU A 23 4.83 10.12 -11.54
CA LEU A 23 5.02 8.67 -11.65
C LEU A 23 3.71 7.92 -12.00
N GLY A 24 2.69 8.63 -12.50
CA GLY A 24 1.38 8.06 -12.81
C GLY A 24 1.41 6.89 -13.79
N ASP A 25 2.29 6.93 -14.79
CA ASP A 25 2.43 5.86 -15.78
C ASP A 25 2.81 4.52 -15.15
N TYR A 26 3.55 4.54 -14.04
CA TYR A 26 3.97 3.36 -13.31
C TYR A 26 2.89 2.77 -12.39
N THR A 27 1.71 3.37 -12.33
CA THR A 27 0.56 2.85 -11.58
C THR A 27 -0.38 1.99 -12.44
N THR A 28 -0.01 1.72 -13.69
CA THR A 28 -0.81 0.96 -14.65
C THR A 28 -0.48 -0.53 -14.63
N SER A 29 -1.31 -1.34 -15.30
CA SER A 29 -1.11 -2.79 -15.42
C SER A 29 0.16 -3.20 -16.17
N LYS A 30 0.75 -2.29 -16.95
CA LYS A 30 2.05 -2.51 -17.60
C LYS A 30 3.19 -2.68 -16.58
N TRP A 31 3.05 -2.05 -15.41
CA TRP A 31 4.04 -2.07 -14.34
C TRP A 31 3.52 -2.86 -13.14
N THR A 32 2.98 -2.13 -12.17
CA THR A 32 2.31 -2.75 -11.02
C THR A 32 1.19 -1.85 -10.53
N ARG A 33 0.02 -2.40 -10.30
CA ARG A 33 -1.15 -1.65 -9.82
C ARG A 33 -1.61 -2.09 -8.44
N VAL A 34 -1.08 -3.19 -7.92
CA VAL A 34 -1.38 -3.65 -6.56
C VAL A 34 -0.62 -2.79 -5.56
N ARG A 35 -1.33 -2.21 -4.60
CA ARG A 35 -0.79 -1.33 -3.57
C ARG A 35 -0.73 -1.99 -2.19
N GLY A 36 -1.10 -3.25 -2.13
CA GLY A 36 -1.13 -4.04 -0.92
C GLY A 36 -2.15 -5.14 -1.01
N HIS A 37 -2.27 -5.89 0.06
CA HIS A 37 -3.17 -7.06 0.13
C HIS A 37 -3.50 -7.41 1.57
N GLY A 38 -4.48 -8.29 1.76
CA GLY A 38 -4.76 -8.89 3.04
C GLY A 38 -3.58 -9.70 3.57
N LEU A 39 -3.46 -9.69 4.88
CA LEU A 39 -2.47 -10.46 5.63
C LEU A 39 -3.20 -11.33 6.66
N GLY A 40 -2.88 -12.62 6.72
CA GLY A 40 -3.50 -13.56 7.63
C GLY A 40 -2.83 -14.92 7.59
N LEU A 41 -3.62 -15.98 7.43
CA LEU A 41 -3.11 -17.34 7.30
C LEU A 41 -2.14 -17.47 6.12
N PHE A 42 -2.43 -16.76 5.03
CA PHE A 42 -1.52 -16.62 3.89
C PHE A 42 -0.92 -15.23 3.86
N CYS A 43 0.33 -15.12 3.40
CA CYS A 43 1.04 -13.85 3.29
C CYS A 43 0.44 -12.92 2.22
N ASP A 44 -0.23 -13.46 1.23
CA ASP A 44 -0.94 -12.72 0.19
C ASP A 44 -2.39 -13.21 0.13
N SER A 45 -3.27 -12.42 0.71
CA SER A 45 -4.69 -12.73 0.83
C SER A 45 -5.54 -11.58 0.28
N LYS A 46 -6.81 -11.87 -0.01
CA LYS A 46 -7.78 -10.81 -0.34
C LYS A 46 -8.15 -10.00 0.92
N PRO A 47 -8.54 -8.71 0.77
CA PRO A 47 -8.64 -8.00 -0.51
C PRO A 47 -7.27 -7.53 -1.00
N HIS A 48 -7.08 -7.49 -2.32
CA HIS A 48 -5.98 -6.74 -2.91
C HIS A 48 -6.33 -5.25 -2.93
N LEU A 49 -5.37 -4.39 -2.63
CA LEU A 49 -5.53 -2.94 -2.71
C LEU A 49 -5.34 -2.51 -4.17
N LEU A 50 -6.44 -2.43 -4.89
CA LEU A 50 -6.54 -2.08 -6.31
C LEU A 50 -7.67 -1.07 -6.49
N GLU A 51 -7.54 -0.13 -7.41
CA GLU A 51 -8.56 0.91 -7.66
C GLU A 51 -9.91 0.37 -8.16
N ASP A 52 -9.95 -0.88 -8.60
CA ASP A 52 -11.15 -1.58 -9.06
C ASP A 52 -11.70 -2.62 -8.05
N VAL A 53 -11.17 -2.65 -6.82
CA VAL A 53 -11.62 -3.56 -5.75
C VAL A 53 -12.44 -2.80 -4.71
N GLY A 54 -13.76 -2.93 -4.79
CA GLY A 54 -14.71 -2.25 -3.92
C GLY A 54 -14.94 -2.89 -2.54
N THR A 55 -14.10 -3.84 -2.11
CA THR A 55 -14.24 -4.50 -0.81
C THR A 55 -14.13 -3.49 0.33
N PRO A 56 -15.15 -3.35 1.19
CA PRO A 56 -15.10 -2.46 2.33
C PRO A 56 -14.12 -2.99 3.38
N LEU A 57 -13.38 -2.08 4.00
CA LEU A 57 -12.48 -2.39 5.10
C LEU A 57 -13.27 -2.40 6.41
N THR A 58 -13.10 -3.46 7.18
CA THR A 58 -13.76 -3.63 8.48
C THR A 58 -12.72 -3.75 9.59
N PRO A 59 -13.07 -3.33 10.83
CA PRO A 59 -12.19 -3.52 11.98
C PRO A 59 -11.73 -4.96 12.13
N GLY A 60 -10.48 -5.15 12.52
CA GLY A 60 -9.82 -6.44 12.64
C GLY A 60 -9.14 -6.95 11.37
N MET A 61 -9.37 -6.34 10.21
CA MET A 61 -8.62 -6.69 9.01
C MET A 61 -7.16 -6.31 9.16
N ALA A 62 -6.27 -7.27 8.92
CA ALA A 62 -4.83 -7.05 8.79
C ALA A 62 -4.45 -7.00 7.31
N LEU A 63 -3.66 -6.00 6.95
CA LEU A 63 -3.26 -5.72 5.57
C LEU A 63 -1.75 -5.41 5.52
N ILE A 64 -1.11 -5.78 4.45
CA ILE A 64 0.16 -5.15 4.05
C ILE A 64 -0.17 -4.02 3.09
N VAL A 65 0.30 -2.83 3.40
CA VAL A 65 0.23 -1.65 2.54
C VAL A 65 1.63 -1.41 1.99
N HIS A 66 1.84 -1.65 0.70
CA HIS A 66 3.16 -1.56 0.09
C HIS A 66 3.10 -0.82 -1.25
N PRO A 67 3.07 0.52 -1.20
CA PRO A 67 3.13 1.33 -2.41
C PRO A 67 4.45 1.07 -3.14
N ASN A 68 4.39 0.18 -4.10
CA ASN A 68 5.50 -0.19 -4.95
C ASN A 68 5.45 0.57 -6.26
N THR A 69 6.61 0.97 -6.77
CA THR A 69 6.73 1.68 -8.03
C THR A 69 8.06 1.41 -8.70
N TYR A 70 8.19 1.91 -9.92
CA TYR A 70 9.42 1.91 -10.69
C TYR A 70 9.88 3.34 -10.93
N HIS A 71 11.17 3.57 -10.75
CA HIS A 71 11.81 4.82 -11.13
C HIS A 71 12.92 4.54 -12.15
N PRO A 72 12.98 5.26 -13.28
CA PRO A 72 13.90 4.92 -14.38
C PRO A 72 15.38 4.95 -14.00
N GLU A 73 15.77 5.76 -13.02
CA GLU A 73 17.17 5.90 -12.59
C GLU A 73 17.57 4.90 -11.49
N VAL A 74 16.63 4.49 -10.65
CA VAL A 74 16.93 3.65 -9.45
C VAL A 74 16.27 2.27 -9.48
N GLY A 75 15.38 2.02 -10.43
CA GLY A 75 14.73 0.73 -10.60
C GLY A 75 13.46 0.57 -9.77
N TYR A 76 13.13 -0.66 -9.42
CA TYR A 76 11.93 -1.02 -8.69
C TYR A 76 12.09 -0.84 -7.19
N ILE A 77 11.16 -0.12 -6.59
CA ILE A 77 11.18 0.23 -5.17
C ILE A 77 9.90 -0.30 -4.52
N VAL A 78 10.07 -0.98 -3.40
CA VAL A 78 8.97 -1.43 -2.53
C VAL A 78 9.27 -0.96 -1.12
N LEU A 79 8.31 -0.27 -0.52
CA LEU A 79 8.32 0.07 0.90
C LEU A 79 6.92 -0.18 1.44
N GLY A 80 6.80 -0.90 2.54
CA GLY A 80 5.49 -1.24 3.05
C GLY A 80 5.45 -1.50 4.54
N ASP A 81 4.24 -1.44 5.08
CA ASP A 81 3.93 -1.69 6.47
C ASP A 81 2.77 -2.66 6.64
N ALA A 82 2.83 -3.46 7.70
CA ALA A 82 1.68 -4.19 8.19
C ALA A 82 0.76 -3.23 8.97
N VAL A 83 -0.52 -3.28 8.65
CA VAL A 83 -1.53 -2.36 9.21
C VAL A 83 -2.75 -3.16 9.65
N VAL A 84 -3.30 -2.82 10.80
CA VAL A 84 -4.59 -3.34 11.27
C VAL A 84 -5.64 -2.24 11.20
N VAL A 85 -6.80 -2.54 10.60
CA VAL A 85 -7.95 -1.64 10.63
C VAL A 85 -8.58 -1.68 12.03
N THR A 86 -8.73 -0.52 12.67
CA THR A 86 -9.33 -0.37 14.00
C THR A 86 -10.75 0.21 13.89
N GLU A 87 -11.49 0.28 14.98
CA GLU A 87 -12.84 0.90 15.01
C GLU A 87 -12.83 2.38 14.59
N SER A 88 -11.74 3.09 14.81
CA SER A 88 -11.63 4.54 14.54
C SER A 88 -10.66 4.94 13.46
N GLY A 89 -9.93 3.97 12.86
CA GLY A 89 -8.89 4.27 11.86
C GLY A 89 -8.05 3.06 11.49
N ALA A 90 -6.74 3.20 11.62
CA ALA A 90 -5.80 2.11 11.36
C ALA A 90 -4.54 2.25 12.23
N GLU A 91 -4.00 1.13 12.64
CA GLU A 91 -2.76 1.04 13.40
C GLU A 91 -1.66 0.42 12.53
N VAL A 92 -0.52 1.11 12.44
CA VAL A 92 0.69 0.60 11.78
C VAL A 92 1.48 -0.23 12.78
N LEU A 93 1.74 -1.48 12.46
CA LEU A 93 2.44 -2.40 13.36
C LEU A 93 3.96 -2.29 13.27
N CYS A 94 4.48 -1.86 12.12
CA CYS A 94 5.90 -1.67 11.90
C CYS A 94 6.40 -0.43 12.64
N LYS A 95 7.52 -0.56 13.35
CA LYS A 95 8.12 0.53 14.16
C LYS A 95 9.41 1.08 13.57
N THR A 96 9.91 0.47 12.50
CA THR A 96 11.11 0.95 11.79
C THR A 96 10.84 2.35 11.23
N PRO A 97 11.72 3.32 11.46
CA PRO A 97 11.59 4.66 10.86
C PRO A 97 11.52 4.59 9.33
N ARG A 98 10.64 5.42 8.74
CA ARG A 98 10.49 5.52 7.28
C ARG A 98 11.46 6.56 6.73
N GLU A 99 12.74 6.21 6.74
CA GLU A 99 13.82 7.08 6.28
C GLU A 99 14.84 6.29 5.46
N LEU A 100 15.64 6.99 4.67
CA LEU A 100 16.77 6.39 3.98
C LEU A 100 17.91 6.20 4.99
N PHE A 101 18.30 4.95 5.21
CA PHE A 101 19.44 4.62 6.07
C PHE A 101 20.72 4.67 5.23
N GLU A 102 21.64 5.53 5.61
CA GLU A 102 22.97 5.62 5.01
C GLU A 102 23.98 4.91 5.91
N VAL A 103 24.71 3.96 5.35
CA VAL A 103 25.83 3.31 6.02
C VAL A 103 27.12 3.86 5.41
N THR A 104 27.83 4.64 6.20
CA THR A 104 29.18 5.13 5.82
C THR A 104 30.22 4.09 6.20
N ALA A 105 31.09 3.77 5.26
CA ALA A 105 32.22 2.87 5.50
C ALA A 105 33.27 3.51 6.42
#